data_5ab55c5ab17d574f29bb25f54b65dd52
#
_entry.id   5ab55c5ab17d574f29bb25f54b65dd52
#
_cell.length_a   1.000
_cell.length_b   1.000
_cell.length_c   1.000
_cell.angle_alpha   90.00
_cell.angle_beta   90.00
_cell.angle_gamma   90.00
#
_symmetry.space_group_name_H-M   'P 1'
#
loop_
_entity.id
_entity.type
_entity.pdbx_description
1 polymer ?
#
loop_
_entity_poly.entity_id
_entity_poly.type
_entity_poly.pdbx_seq_one_letter_code
_entity_poly.pdbx_strand_id
1 'polypeptide(L)'
;MWKVGALLAVLALVWSGWSTSQDAVVLSEDSVVLTGKIGHNIGDEAPEIAMNNPKGKEMRLSDLRGSYVLVDFWASWCGPCRRENPNVVRAYDKYRKAKFKDGDGFEIFSVSLDSDIPRWESAIKKDNLGWKHHVSDLKKWDNEAAVMYGVNSVPMSFLVDPNGIIVAKNLRGI
;
A
#
# COMPACT_ATOMS: atom_id res chain seq x y z
N MET A 1 14.40 69.57 16.40
CA MET A 1 15.01 68.69 15.41
C MET A 1 13.92 67.64 15.04
N TRP A 2 13.48 67.75 13.84
CA TRP A 2 12.34 66.97 13.31
C TRP A 2 12.79 65.61 12.83
N LYS A 3 11.98 64.54 13.10
CA LYS A 3 12.02 63.30 12.34
C LYS A 3 10.64 62.95 11.86
N VAL A 4 10.50 63.03 10.55
CA VAL A 4 9.31 62.66 9.78
C VAL A 4 9.29 61.13 9.63
N GLY A 5 8.23 60.50 10.07
CA GLY A 5 7.98 59.10 9.81
C GLY A 5 7.07 58.92 8.60
N ALA A 6 7.53 58.24 7.59
CA ALA A 6 6.77 57.95 6.38
C ALA A 6 5.86 56.75 6.59
N LEU A 7 4.54 56.94 6.46
CA LEU A 7 3.52 55.87 6.31
C LEU A 7 3.59 55.34 4.88
N LEU A 8 3.90 54.09 4.72
CA LEU A 8 3.68 53.35 3.48
C LEU A 8 2.32 52.60 3.58
N ALA A 9 1.37 53.10 2.81
CA ALA A 9 0.10 52.42 2.60
C ALA A 9 0.29 51.24 1.63
N VAL A 10 0.03 50.03 2.07
CA VAL A 10 -0.02 48.83 1.22
C VAL A 10 -1.42 48.68 0.68
N LEU A 11 -1.60 48.93 -0.61
CA LEU A 11 -2.83 48.62 -1.35
C LEU A 11 -2.97 47.12 -1.52
N ALA A 12 -3.97 46.52 -0.87
CA ALA A 12 -4.38 45.14 -1.11
C ALA A 12 -5.23 45.09 -2.40
N LEU A 13 -4.69 44.54 -3.46
CA LEU A 13 -5.45 44.14 -4.65
C LEU A 13 -6.06 42.76 -4.38
N VAL A 14 -7.37 42.72 -4.18
CA VAL A 14 -8.15 41.49 -4.18
C VAL A 14 -8.31 41.03 -5.62
N TRP A 15 -7.62 39.95 -5.98
CA TRP A 15 -7.88 39.22 -7.22
C TRP A 15 -8.66 37.94 -6.90
N SER A 16 -9.91 37.95 -7.31
CA SER A 16 -10.80 36.79 -7.29
C SER A 16 -10.45 35.82 -8.39
N GLY A 17 -10.33 34.55 -8.01
CA GLY A 17 -10.57 33.41 -8.90
C GLY A 17 -9.32 32.77 -9.50
N TRP A 18 -9.01 31.59 -9.00
CA TRP A 18 -8.93 30.29 -9.68
C TRP A 18 -8.33 29.32 -8.68
N SER A 19 -9.17 28.37 -8.29
CA SER A 19 -8.77 27.23 -7.48
C SER A 19 -7.94 26.28 -8.35
N THR A 20 -6.62 26.39 -8.27
CA THR A 20 -5.73 25.29 -8.64
C THR A 20 -5.32 24.63 -7.32
N SER A 21 -5.65 23.35 -7.18
CA SER A 21 -5.15 22.52 -6.09
C SER A 21 -3.61 22.52 -6.19
N GLN A 22 -3.00 23.37 -5.36
CA GLN A 22 -1.56 23.38 -5.19
C GLN A 22 -1.24 22.42 -4.05
N ASP A 23 -0.47 21.39 -4.35
CA ASP A 23 0.21 20.57 -3.37
C ASP A 23 1.07 21.49 -2.50
N ALA A 24 0.61 21.76 -1.28
CA ALA A 24 1.31 22.64 -0.37
C ALA A 24 2.57 21.94 0.16
N VAL A 25 3.73 22.36 -0.31
CA VAL A 25 5.01 21.99 0.30
C VAL A 25 5.17 22.83 1.56
N VAL A 26 4.95 22.22 2.72
CA VAL A 26 5.24 22.84 4.01
C VAL A 26 6.69 22.54 4.37
N LEU A 27 7.55 23.56 4.24
CA LEU A 27 8.95 23.48 4.69
C LEU A 27 8.98 23.79 6.19
N SER A 28 9.16 22.79 7.05
CA SER A 28 9.65 22.97 8.41
C SER A 28 11.15 22.66 8.42
N GLU A 29 11.94 23.44 9.18
CA GLU A 29 13.40 23.42 9.16
C GLU A 29 14.03 22.06 9.55
N ASP A 30 13.26 21.03 9.99
CA ASP A 30 13.80 19.76 10.46
C ASP A 30 13.31 18.49 9.72
N SER A 31 12.40 18.59 8.75
CA SER A 31 12.08 17.42 7.91
C SER A 31 11.26 17.81 6.68
N VAL A 32 11.78 17.52 5.50
CA VAL A 32 10.99 17.54 4.26
C VAL A 32 10.08 16.31 4.28
N VAL A 33 8.85 16.47 4.74
CA VAL A 33 7.83 15.45 4.56
C VAL A 33 7.37 15.53 3.11
N LEU A 34 7.94 14.70 2.26
CA LEU A 34 7.36 14.44 0.93
C LEU A 34 6.04 13.71 1.18
N THR A 35 4.93 14.44 1.23
CA THR A 35 3.60 13.84 1.17
C THR A 35 3.42 13.30 -0.23
N GLY A 36 3.81 12.04 -0.43
CA GLY A 36 3.61 11.33 -1.68
C GLY A 36 2.12 11.26 -1.98
N LYS A 37 1.76 11.37 -3.25
CA LYS A 37 0.38 11.13 -3.69
C LYS A 37 0.00 9.70 -3.29
N ILE A 38 -1.11 9.54 -2.54
CA ILE A 38 -1.69 8.22 -2.27
C ILE A 38 -2.31 7.71 -3.56
N GLY A 39 -1.94 6.49 -3.97
CA GLY A 39 -2.42 5.91 -5.21
C GLY A 39 -1.86 4.51 -5.44
N HIS A 40 -2.09 3.99 -6.64
CA HIS A 40 -1.67 2.63 -6.98
C HIS A 40 -0.65 2.56 -8.15
N ASN A 41 0.01 3.68 -8.47
CA ASN A 41 1.09 3.69 -9.46
C ASN A 41 2.46 3.52 -8.79
N ILE A 42 3.46 3.16 -9.57
CA ILE A 42 4.85 3.15 -9.08
C ILE A 42 5.23 4.59 -8.72
N GLY A 43 5.78 4.76 -7.51
CA GLY A 43 6.12 6.05 -6.92
C GLY A 43 5.03 6.66 -6.04
N ASP A 44 3.78 6.17 -6.11
CA ASP A 44 2.72 6.59 -5.19
C ASP A 44 2.92 5.93 -3.81
N GLU A 45 2.46 6.57 -2.75
CA GLU A 45 2.27 5.93 -1.45
C GLU A 45 1.10 4.94 -1.55
N ALA A 46 1.34 3.70 -1.14
CA ALA A 46 0.35 2.64 -1.17
C ALA A 46 -0.87 2.99 -0.29
N PRO A 47 -2.12 2.90 -0.80
CA PRO A 47 -3.30 3.09 0.01
C PRO A 47 -3.30 2.15 1.22
N GLU A 48 -3.72 2.64 2.38
CA GLU A 48 -3.85 1.82 3.59
C GLU A 48 -4.85 0.68 3.38
N ILE A 49 -4.50 -0.49 3.86
CA ILE A 49 -5.41 -1.64 3.91
C ILE A 49 -5.59 -2.04 5.37
N ALA A 50 -6.80 -1.92 5.88
CA ALA A 50 -7.19 -2.38 7.21
C ALA A 50 -8.35 -3.36 7.07
N MET A 51 -8.09 -4.67 7.21
CA MET A 51 -9.07 -5.73 7.01
C MET A 51 -8.87 -6.88 7.99
N ASN A 52 -9.91 -7.68 8.18
CA ASN A 52 -9.87 -8.82 9.07
C ASN A 52 -9.17 -10.03 8.45
N ASN A 53 -8.39 -10.72 9.28
CA ASN A 53 -7.90 -12.04 8.97
C ASN A 53 -9.02 -13.12 9.13
N PRO A 54 -8.79 -14.40 8.77
CA PRO A 54 -9.80 -15.46 8.89
C PRO A 54 -10.35 -15.65 10.32
N LYS A 55 -9.61 -15.18 11.34
CA LYS A 55 -10.02 -15.27 12.76
C LYS A 55 -10.72 -14.01 13.26
N GLY A 56 -11.03 -13.04 12.38
CA GLY A 56 -11.70 -11.80 12.71
C GLY A 56 -10.81 -10.72 13.35
N LYS A 57 -9.47 -10.91 13.37
CA LYS A 57 -8.54 -9.89 13.86
C LYS A 57 -8.18 -8.95 12.72
N GLU A 58 -8.34 -7.63 12.95
CA GLU A 58 -7.89 -6.61 12.00
C GLU A 58 -6.35 -6.65 11.86
N MET A 59 -5.90 -6.51 10.63
CA MET A 59 -4.50 -6.39 10.22
C MET A 59 -4.36 -5.18 9.32
N ARG A 60 -3.26 -4.44 9.48
CA ARG A 60 -3.01 -3.20 8.73
C ARG A 60 -1.74 -3.32 7.90
N LEU A 61 -1.77 -2.78 6.68
CA LEU A 61 -0.59 -2.71 5.83
C LEU A 61 0.51 -1.85 6.47
N SER A 62 0.12 -0.75 7.12
CA SER A 62 1.02 0.17 7.81
C SER A 62 1.78 -0.48 8.98
N ASP A 63 1.29 -1.58 9.57
CA ASP A 63 2.00 -2.32 10.62
C ASP A 63 3.29 -2.98 10.12
N LEU A 64 3.49 -3.02 8.78
CA LEU A 64 4.65 -3.64 8.13
C LEU A 64 5.68 -2.63 7.62
N ARG A 65 5.55 -1.35 7.99
CA ARG A 65 6.56 -0.34 7.69
C ARG A 65 7.94 -0.77 8.21
N GLY A 66 8.98 -0.43 7.48
CA GLY A 66 10.35 -0.88 7.76
C GLY A 66 10.76 -2.16 7.04
N SER A 67 9.81 -2.90 6.46
CA SER A 67 10.05 -4.07 5.60
C SER A 67 9.59 -3.83 4.17
N TYR A 68 10.15 -4.56 3.21
CA TYR A 68 9.55 -4.70 1.89
C TYR A 68 8.29 -5.57 2.00
N VAL A 69 7.19 -5.13 1.40
CA VAL A 69 5.91 -5.85 1.47
C VAL A 69 5.37 -6.15 0.08
N LEU A 70 5.10 -7.42 -0.19
CA LEU A 70 4.32 -7.82 -1.36
C LEU A 70 2.83 -7.80 -1.00
N VAL A 71 2.11 -6.79 -1.48
CA VAL A 71 0.64 -6.79 -1.44
C VAL A 71 0.17 -7.66 -2.59
N ASP A 72 -0.41 -8.82 -2.27
CA ASP A 72 -0.80 -9.85 -3.24
C ASP A 72 -2.31 -10.05 -3.25
N PHE A 73 -2.96 -9.73 -4.37
CA PHE A 73 -4.39 -9.94 -4.59
C PHE A 73 -4.62 -11.28 -5.28
N TRP A 74 -5.38 -12.14 -4.63
CA TRP A 74 -5.62 -13.51 -5.07
C TRP A 74 -7.01 -14.03 -4.64
N ALA A 75 -7.31 -15.29 -4.93
CA ALA A 75 -8.48 -15.97 -4.37
C ALA A 75 -8.30 -17.48 -4.43
N SER A 76 -9.02 -18.20 -3.55
CA SER A 76 -9.00 -19.68 -3.51
C SER A 76 -9.50 -20.33 -4.81
N TRP A 77 -10.43 -19.68 -5.48
CA TRP A 77 -11.00 -20.09 -6.76
C TRP A 77 -10.18 -19.69 -7.99
N CYS A 78 -9.15 -18.85 -7.81
CA CYS A 78 -8.30 -18.36 -8.90
C CYS A 78 -7.24 -19.39 -9.28
N GLY A 79 -7.46 -20.16 -10.34
CA GLY A 79 -6.51 -21.16 -10.83
C GLY A 79 -5.11 -20.60 -11.16
N PRO A 80 -4.99 -19.48 -11.88
CA PRO A 80 -3.69 -18.83 -12.11
C PRO A 80 -2.98 -18.42 -10.82
N CYS A 81 -3.71 -17.87 -9.81
CA CYS A 81 -3.14 -17.50 -8.52
C CYS A 81 -2.53 -18.73 -7.81
N ARG A 82 -3.30 -19.84 -7.80
CA ARG A 82 -2.88 -21.09 -7.18
C ARG A 82 -1.62 -21.69 -7.85
N ARG A 83 -1.43 -21.45 -9.14
CA ARG A 83 -0.18 -21.84 -9.84
C ARG A 83 1.00 -20.92 -9.52
N GLU A 84 0.74 -19.64 -9.21
CA GLU A 84 1.77 -18.68 -8.80
C GLU A 84 2.18 -18.81 -7.33
N ASN A 85 1.29 -19.27 -6.46
CA ASN A 85 1.54 -19.37 -5.01
C ASN A 85 2.86 -20.08 -4.64
N PRO A 86 3.30 -21.17 -5.30
CA PRO A 86 4.62 -21.75 -5.03
C PRO A 86 5.81 -20.80 -5.27
N ASN A 87 5.69 -19.87 -6.23
CA ASN A 87 6.71 -18.84 -6.47
C ASN A 87 6.72 -17.84 -5.30
N VAL A 88 5.53 -17.40 -4.88
CA VAL A 88 5.36 -16.47 -3.75
C VAL A 88 5.92 -17.09 -2.45
N VAL A 89 5.67 -18.38 -2.19
CA VAL A 89 6.24 -19.12 -1.05
C VAL A 89 7.77 -19.13 -1.11
N ARG A 90 8.34 -19.44 -2.27
CA ARG A 90 9.82 -19.42 -2.42
C ARG A 90 10.41 -18.03 -2.18
N ALA A 91 9.75 -16.98 -2.68
CA ALA A 91 10.18 -15.61 -2.43
C ALA A 91 10.14 -15.28 -0.94
N TYR A 92 9.05 -15.63 -0.27
CA TYR A 92 8.91 -15.41 1.18
C TYR A 92 10.01 -16.12 1.96
N ASP A 93 10.22 -17.41 1.73
CA ASP A 93 11.23 -18.20 2.44
C ASP A 93 12.64 -17.66 2.22
N LYS A 94 12.93 -17.15 1.02
CA LYS A 94 14.22 -16.60 0.65
C LYS A 94 14.48 -15.24 1.30
N TYR A 95 13.49 -14.37 1.34
CA TYR A 95 13.69 -12.94 1.64
C TYR A 95 13.15 -12.48 2.99
N ARG A 96 12.30 -13.24 3.68
CA ARG A 96 11.66 -12.84 4.95
C ARG A 96 12.63 -12.41 6.05
N LYS A 97 13.89 -12.85 6.00
CA LYS A 97 14.95 -12.49 6.95
C LYS A 97 16.10 -11.73 6.28
N ALA A 98 15.94 -11.34 5.03
CA ALA A 98 16.98 -10.61 4.31
C ALA A 98 17.14 -9.21 4.90
N LYS A 99 18.37 -8.71 4.89
CA LYS A 99 18.66 -7.31 5.20
C LYS A 99 18.86 -6.57 3.90
N PHE A 100 18.09 -5.52 3.71
CA PHE A 100 18.20 -4.61 2.59
C PHE A 100 18.91 -3.34 3.03
N LYS A 101 19.30 -2.50 2.07
CA LYS A 101 20.00 -1.25 2.36
C LYS A 101 19.15 -0.26 3.17
N ASP A 102 17.85 -0.29 2.95
CA ASP A 102 16.85 0.67 3.41
C ASP A 102 15.69 0.05 4.19
N GLY A 103 15.79 -1.25 4.56
CA GLY A 103 14.76 -1.94 5.34
C GLY A 103 15.16 -3.36 5.72
N ASP A 104 14.49 -3.89 6.71
CA ASP A 104 14.74 -5.23 7.25
C ASP A 104 13.56 -6.17 6.95
N GLY A 105 13.87 -7.27 6.23
CA GLY A 105 12.93 -8.33 5.96
C GLY A 105 11.99 -8.08 4.77
N PHE A 106 11.28 -9.12 4.43
CA PHE A 106 10.26 -9.15 3.39
C PHE A 106 9.01 -9.84 3.94
N GLU A 107 7.88 -9.16 3.82
CA GLU A 107 6.59 -9.66 4.25
C GLU A 107 5.63 -9.78 3.07
N ILE A 108 4.58 -10.58 3.25
CA ILE A 108 3.50 -10.69 2.29
C ILE A 108 2.20 -10.29 2.98
N PHE A 109 1.46 -9.38 2.34
CA PHE A 109 0.13 -8.95 2.75
C PHE A 109 -0.86 -9.44 1.69
N SER A 110 -1.46 -10.62 1.94
CA SER A 110 -2.35 -11.28 0.99
C SER A 110 -3.79 -10.83 1.17
N VAL A 111 -4.34 -10.17 0.16
CA VAL A 111 -5.73 -9.73 0.09
C VAL A 111 -6.52 -10.74 -0.73
N SER A 112 -7.46 -11.44 -0.08
CA SER A 112 -8.27 -12.44 -0.77
C SER A 112 -9.60 -11.86 -1.26
N LEU A 113 -9.95 -12.19 -2.50
CA LEU A 113 -11.25 -11.92 -3.11
C LEU A 113 -12.23 -13.08 -2.91
N ASP A 114 -12.08 -13.84 -1.83
CA ASP A 114 -13.02 -14.87 -1.46
C ASP A 114 -14.28 -14.29 -0.79
N SER A 115 -15.35 -15.07 -0.77
CA SER A 115 -16.58 -14.76 -0.02
C SER A 115 -16.93 -15.85 0.99
N ASP A 116 -16.02 -16.81 1.19
CA ASP A 116 -16.23 -17.99 2.03
C ASP A 116 -14.95 -18.28 2.80
N ILE A 117 -15.00 -18.13 4.12
CA ILE A 117 -13.84 -18.32 5.00
C ILE A 117 -13.30 -19.75 4.94
N PRO A 118 -14.11 -20.81 5.05
CA PRO A 118 -13.62 -22.18 4.98
C PRO A 118 -12.84 -22.51 3.70
N ARG A 119 -13.32 -22.06 2.54
CA ARG A 119 -12.61 -22.24 1.27
C ARG A 119 -11.29 -21.50 1.23
N TRP A 120 -11.29 -20.26 1.70
CA TRP A 120 -10.11 -19.42 1.79
C TRP A 120 -9.05 -20.03 2.71
N GLU A 121 -9.40 -20.42 3.95
CA GLU A 121 -8.47 -21.09 4.88
C GLU A 121 -7.95 -22.42 4.33
N SER A 122 -8.81 -23.21 3.70
CA SER A 122 -8.41 -24.46 3.04
C SER A 122 -7.35 -24.21 1.96
N ALA A 123 -7.52 -23.15 1.18
CA ALA A 123 -6.55 -22.77 0.14
C ALA A 123 -5.22 -22.28 0.72
N ILE A 124 -5.24 -21.43 1.75
CA ILE A 124 -4.05 -21.00 2.49
C ILE A 124 -3.24 -22.22 2.94
N LYS A 125 -3.91 -23.18 3.59
CA LYS A 125 -3.27 -24.40 4.09
C LYS A 125 -2.75 -25.28 2.96
N LYS A 126 -3.53 -25.51 1.91
CA LYS A 126 -3.18 -26.39 0.79
C LYS A 126 -1.99 -25.87 -0.01
N ASP A 127 -1.87 -24.56 -0.16
CA ASP A 127 -0.79 -23.94 -0.91
C ASP A 127 0.41 -23.54 -0.03
N ASN A 128 0.39 -23.92 1.27
CA ASN A 128 1.46 -23.63 2.24
C ASN A 128 1.80 -22.13 2.36
N LEU A 129 0.79 -21.26 2.35
CA LEU A 129 0.98 -19.82 2.47
C LEU A 129 1.29 -19.45 3.93
N GLY A 130 2.58 -19.59 4.32
CA GLY A 130 3.02 -19.64 5.72
C GLY A 130 3.17 -18.27 6.42
N TRP A 131 2.89 -17.15 5.77
CA TRP A 131 2.93 -15.82 6.38
C TRP A 131 1.66 -15.52 7.18
N LYS A 132 1.67 -14.41 7.93
CA LYS A 132 0.60 -14.12 8.91
C LYS A 132 -0.50 -13.22 8.36
N HIS A 133 -0.17 -12.39 7.38
CA HIS A 133 -1.01 -11.28 6.94
C HIS A 133 -1.90 -11.73 5.76
N HIS A 134 -2.94 -12.48 6.10
CA HIS A 134 -4.02 -12.87 5.17
C HIS A 134 -5.26 -12.11 5.56
N VAL A 135 -5.83 -11.31 4.66
CA VAL A 135 -6.99 -10.46 4.93
C VAL A 135 -8.05 -10.57 3.83
N SER A 136 -9.30 -10.30 4.19
CA SER A 136 -10.43 -10.20 3.27
C SER A 136 -11.61 -9.52 3.95
N ASP A 137 -12.43 -8.80 3.19
CA ASP A 137 -13.75 -8.33 3.59
C ASP A 137 -14.88 -9.25 3.10
N LEU A 138 -14.52 -10.34 2.41
CA LEU A 138 -15.42 -11.36 1.84
C LEU A 138 -16.39 -10.84 0.78
N LYS A 139 -16.09 -9.69 0.17
CA LYS A 139 -16.94 -9.01 -0.82
C LYS A 139 -16.59 -9.36 -2.29
N LYS A 140 -15.74 -10.35 -2.52
CA LYS A 140 -15.29 -10.72 -3.89
C LYS A 140 -14.68 -9.53 -4.62
N TRP A 141 -15.19 -9.20 -5.82
CA TRP A 141 -14.71 -8.09 -6.63
C TRP A 141 -15.06 -6.71 -6.07
N ASP A 142 -16.00 -6.62 -5.13
CA ASP A 142 -16.32 -5.40 -4.38
C ASP A 142 -15.41 -5.20 -3.16
N ASN A 143 -14.33 -6.00 -3.06
CA ASN A 143 -13.32 -5.86 -2.00
C ASN A 143 -12.73 -4.45 -2.00
N GLU A 144 -12.79 -3.78 -0.84
CA GLU A 144 -12.42 -2.36 -0.71
C GLU A 144 -10.97 -2.09 -1.13
N ALA A 145 -10.04 -2.98 -0.74
CA ALA A 145 -8.64 -2.83 -1.15
C ALA A 145 -8.48 -3.07 -2.66
N ALA A 146 -9.19 -4.05 -3.24
CA ALA A 146 -9.14 -4.29 -4.67
C ALA A 146 -9.62 -3.07 -5.47
N VAL A 147 -10.68 -2.41 -5.01
CA VAL A 147 -11.19 -1.17 -5.61
C VAL A 147 -10.16 -0.04 -5.50
N MET A 148 -9.60 0.20 -4.29
CA MET A 148 -8.60 1.25 -4.05
C MET A 148 -7.33 1.07 -4.90
N TYR A 149 -6.90 -0.18 -5.10
CA TYR A 149 -5.71 -0.51 -5.89
C TYR A 149 -5.99 -0.69 -7.39
N GLY A 150 -7.23 -0.47 -7.84
CA GLY A 150 -7.63 -0.61 -9.24
C GLY A 150 -7.47 -2.05 -9.76
N VAL A 151 -7.64 -3.05 -8.89
CA VAL A 151 -7.50 -4.47 -9.23
C VAL A 151 -8.74 -4.96 -9.96
N ASN A 152 -8.60 -5.25 -11.25
CA ASN A 152 -9.67 -5.76 -12.12
C ASN A 152 -9.44 -7.20 -12.60
N SER A 153 -8.32 -7.79 -12.21
CA SER A 153 -7.98 -9.20 -12.49
C SER A 153 -7.04 -9.73 -11.41
N VAL A 154 -7.08 -11.02 -11.15
CA VAL A 154 -6.16 -11.71 -10.23
C VAL A 154 -5.46 -12.87 -10.96
N PRO A 155 -4.21 -13.17 -10.58
CA PRO A 155 -3.40 -12.55 -9.55
C PRO A 155 -2.93 -11.13 -9.93
N MET A 156 -2.83 -10.23 -8.94
CA MET A 156 -2.27 -8.88 -9.07
C MET A 156 -1.40 -8.61 -7.86
N SER A 157 -0.23 -7.99 -8.05
CA SER A 157 0.67 -7.71 -6.94
C SER A 157 1.31 -6.34 -7.03
N PHE A 158 1.61 -5.77 -5.86
CA PHE A 158 2.33 -4.51 -5.68
C PHE A 158 3.46 -4.75 -4.68
N LEU A 159 4.68 -4.38 -5.04
CA LEU A 159 5.80 -4.36 -4.09
C LEU A 159 5.90 -2.97 -3.49
N VAL A 160 5.81 -2.92 -2.18
CA VAL A 160 5.87 -1.70 -1.38
C VAL A 160 7.18 -1.68 -0.63
N ASP A 161 7.89 -0.56 -0.65
CA ASP A 161 9.16 -0.37 0.06
C ASP A 161 8.93 -0.12 1.57
N PRO A 162 10.00 -0.06 2.40
CA PRO A 162 9.89 0.16 3.83
C PRO A 162 9.21 1.47 4.24
N ASN A 163 9.17 2.46 3.36
CA ASN A 163 8.50 3.75 3.57
C ASN A 163 7.03 3.73 3.13
N GLY A 164 6.60 2.65 2.46
CA GLY A 164 5.25 2.49 1.97
C GLY A 164 5.03 2.96 0.54
N ILE A 165 6.09 3.16 -0.21
CA ILE A 165 6.02 3.57 -1.62
C ILE A 165 5.94 2.32 -2.52
N ILE A 166 5.06 2.34 -3.50
CA ILE A 166 4.96 1.27 -4.50
C ILE A 166 6.17 1.36 -5.43
N VAL A 167 7.02 0.33 -5.43
CA VAL A 167 8.24 0.26 -6.25
C VAL A 167 8.15 -0.69 -7.43
N ALA A 168 7.21 -1.63 -7.41
CA ALA A 168 6.95 -2.52 -8.54
C ALA A 168 5.50 -3.04 -8.53
N LYS A 169 5.05 -3.54 -9.69
CA LYS A 169 3.71 -4.12 -9.87
C LYS A 169 3.80 -5.39 -10.71
N ASN A 170 2.82 -6.29 -10.54
CA ASN A 170 2.65 -7.49 -11.37
C ASN A 170 3.86 -8.44 -11.39
N LEU A 171 4.53 -8.59 -10.23
CA LEU A 171 5.63 -9.53 -10.10
C LEU A 171 5.14 -10.97 -10.29
N ARG A 172 5.87 -11.76 -11.09
CA ARG A 172 5.57 -13.15 -11.41
C ARG A 172 6.86 -13.95 -11.55
N GLY A 173 6.78 -15.27 -11.28
CA GLY A 173 7.85 -16.20 -11.65
C GLY A 173 9.15 -16.02 -10.90
N ILE A 174 9.13 -15.56 -9.67
CA ILE A 174 10.34 -15.30 -8.86
C ILE A 174 11.04 -16.60 -8.48
#